data_2529fd77fdde7c374edd4773fd497a65
#
_entry.id   2529fd77fdde7c374edd4773fd497a65
#
_cell.length_a   1.000
_cell.length_b   1.000
_cell.length_c   1.000
_cell.angle_alpha   90.00
_cell.angle_beta   90.00
_cell.angle_gamma   90.00
#
_symmetry.space_group_name_H-M   'P 1'
#
loop_
_entity.id
_entity.type
_entity.pdbx_description
1 polymer ?
#
loop_
_entity_poly.entity_id
_entity_poly.type
_entity_poly.pdbx_seq_one_letter_code
_entity_poly.pdbx_strand_id
1 'polypeptide(L)'
;MATLTTLLVTLYFIVPALASTPNRDSTKEFNALSPISSYINKTPEDVVIMNTIDSCWRAKTNWASNRKALADCAIGFGKEAIGGKFGDIYEVTDPSDDPVDPKPGTLRYGAIQTEPLWITFAKDMVIRLKNELMVNSYKTIDGRGAKVEIANGACITIQGVCHVIVHGISIHDCEPGKGGMVRSSPEHVGYREGSDGDAISIFASSNVWIDHCFLARCTDGLIDVIHASTAVTISNNYFTQHDKVMLLGHSDEYTADKVMRVTVAFNRFASGLIERMPRVRFGYAHVVNNLYDEWLMYAIGGSADPTIFSEGNYFTASNDSAAKQVTKRESSEKWNNWKWRSFRDEFINGAYFVPSGYGSCTPIYSAAQSFIAAQASMVPLLTLNAGPLNCTLAGVPNQIGHQIAKPWLIVQLALAKMQLVANPLDDPISPKTGTLHYGVIQKQTLCIIFAKDMVIRLKNELIMNSYKTIDGRGAKVEIANRPCITIQGVSHVIMHGIKIHDCKPSKVGLVRSTQSHLCWTSGSDGDGIGIFASSNVWIDHCFLARCADGLIDVIHASTSITISNNYFTQHDRVMLLGHGDEYSADKIMKVTIV
;
A
#
# COMPACT_ATOMS: atom_id res chain seq x y z
N MET A 1 -35.81 -62.07 -0.23
CA MET A 1 -35.11 -62.97 0.68
C MET A 1 -33.77 -62.35 1.00
N ALA A 2 -33.69 -61.75 2.13
CA ALA A 2 -32.88 -62.07 3.31
C ALA A 2 -31.37 -61.87 3.02
N THR A 3 -30.54 -61.21 3.76
CA THR A 3 -30.52 -60.81 5.19
C THR A 3 -29.50 -59.70 5.45
N LEU A 4 -29.85 -58.85 6.34
CA LEU A 4 -29.00 -57.93 7.10
C LEU A 4 -27.86 -58.65 7.82
N THR A 5 -26.66 -58.08 7.86
CA THR A 5 -25.75 -58.33 8.99
C THR A 5 -24.97 -57.08 9.35
N THR A 6 -25.30 -56.56 10.51
CA THR A 6 -24.67 -55.52 11.30
C THR A 6 -23.36 -56.06 11.90
N LEU A 7 -22.27 -55.29 11.87
CA LEU A 7 -21.12 -55.55 12.73
C LEU A 7 -20.64 -54.27 13.40
N LEU A 8 -20.89 -54.20 14.72
CA LEU A 8 -20.24 -53.32 15.69
C LEU A 8 -18.75 -53.70 15.78
N VAL A 9 -17.87 -52.72 15.85
CA VAL A 9 -16.52 -52.93 16.40
C VAL A 9 -16.22 -51.80 17.40
N THR A 10 -15.92 -52.29 18.57
CA THR A 10 -15.64 -51.64 19.84
C THR A 10 -14.30 -50.86 19.85
N LEU A 11 -14.30 -49.73 20.53
CA LEU A 11 -13.10 -48.99 21.00
C LEU A 11 -12.26 -49.86 21.93
N TYR A 12 -10.94 -49.89 21.72
CA TYR A 12 -9.97 -50.21 22.76
C TYR A 12 -9.02 -49.04 22.99
N PHE A 13 -9.08 -48.48 24.18
CA PHE A 13 -8.04 -47.62 24.76
C PHE A 13 -6.88 -48.51 25.23
N ILE A 14 -5.67 -48.24 24.75
CA ILE A 14 -4.45 -48.74 25.39
C ILE A 14 -3.57 -47.53 25.72
N VAL A 15 -3.36 -47.31 27.00
CA VAL A 15 -2.30 -46.45 27.55
C VAL A 15 -1.09 -47.37 27.76
N PRO A 16 0.11 -46.99 27.38
CA PRO A 16 1.29 -47.48 28.08
C PRO A 16 2.05 -46.32 28.74
N ALA A 17 2.58 -46.69 29.91
CA ALA A 17 3.30 -45.85 30.84
C ALA A 17 4.73 -45.49 30.37
N LEU A 18 5.15 -44.38 30.88
CA LEU A 18 6.49 -43.85 31.17
C LEU A 18 7.73 -44.74 30.85
N ALA A 19 8.60 -44.20 30.03
CA ALA A 19 10.04 -44.43 30.13
C ALA A 19 10.78 -43.14 29.76
N SER A 20 11.61 -42.74 30.67
CA SER A 20 12.67 -41.72 30.77
C SER A 20 13.21 -41.02 29.53
N THR A 21 13.35 -39.69 29.68
CA THR A 21 14.05 -38.69 28.86
C THR A 21 15.52 -39.02 28.58
N PRO A 22 16.03 -38.46 27.46
CA PRO A 22 17.18 -37.60 27.62
C PRO A 22 16.92 -36.17 27.14
N ASN A 23 17.42 -35.26 27.92
CA ASN A 23 17.58 -33.83 27.74
C ASN A 23 17.95 -33.47 26.28
N ARG A 24 17.10 -32.71 25.63
CA ARG A 24 17.46 -31.95 24.43
C ARG A 24 17.06 -30.51 24.65
N ASP A 25 18.09 -29.71 24.70
CA ASP A 25 18.11 -28.26 24.86
C ASP A 25 17.09 -27.58 23.90
N SER A 26 15.93 -27.14 24.45
CA SER A 26 14.83 -26.52 23.72
C SER A 26 14.99 -25.00 23.56
N THR A 27 16.23 -24.47 23.68
CA THR A 27 16.51 -23.03 23.62
C THR A 27 16.99 -22.51 22.26
N LYS A 28 17.00 -23.34 21.21
CA LYS A 28 17.50 -22.91 19.87
C LYS A 28 16.43 -22.70 18.79
N GLU A 29 15.16 -22.97 19.03
CA GLU A 29 14.11 -22.81 17.99
C GLU A 29 13.26 -21.53 18.10
N PHE A 30 13.51 -20.63 19.06
CA PHE A 30 12.75 -19.40 19.21
C PHE A 30 13.46 -18.12 18.75
N ASN A 31 14.60 -18.21 18.11
CA ASN A 31 15.37 -17.03 17.64
C ASN A 31 15.05 -16.54 16.22
N ALA A 32 14.00 -17.06 15.57
CA ALA A 32 13.53 -16.55 14.27
C ALA A 32 12.49 -15.41 14.38
N LEU A 33 12.18 -14.94 15.61
CA LEU A 33 11.26 -13.81 15.87
C LEU A 33 11.98 -12.52 16.27
N SER A 34 13.27 -12.40 15.95
CA SER A 34 14.10 -11.28 16.40
C SER A 34 13.92 -9.91 15.70
N PRO A 35 13.09 -9.68 14.66
CA PRO A 35 12.80 -8.30 14.23
C PRO A 35 11.79 -7.57 15.12
N ILE A 36 10.91 -8.28 15.84
CA ILE A 36 9.82 -7.63 16.61
C ILE A 36 10.30 -7.15 17.99
N SER A 37 11.26 -7.87 18.59
CA SER A 37 11.79 -7.53 19.92
C SER A 37 12.59 -6.23 19.96
N SER A 38 13.22 -5.82 18.86
CA SER A 38 13.98 -4.56 18.79
C SER A 38 13.09 -3.31 18.66
N TYR A 39 11.80 -3.48 18.38
CA TYR A 39 10.84 -2.37 18.27
C TYR A 39 10.11 -2.05 19.57
N ILE A 40 10.16 -2.94 20.57
CA ILE A 40 9.40 -2.79 21.83
C ILE A 40 9.97 -1.67 22.74
N ASN A 41 11.22 -1.27 22.53
CA ASN A 41 11.89 -0.23 23.33
C ASN A 41 11.95 1.14 22.62
N LYS A 42 11.28 1.32 21.46
CA LYS A 42 11.15 2.62 20.82
C LYS A 42 9.86 3.30 21.28
N THR A 43 9.91 4.63 21.45
CA THR A 43 8.71 5.41 21.70
C THR A 43 7.73 5.26 20.55
N PRO A 44 6.40 5.33 20.77
CA PRO A 44 5.41 5.19 19.69
C PRO A 44 5.60 6.16 18.52
N GLU A 45 6.38 7.21 18.67
CA GLU A 45 6.70 8.19 17.63
C GLU A 45 7.77 7.70 16.63
N ASP A 46 8.50 6.62 16.95
CA ASP A 46 9.64 6.13 16.16
C ASP A 46 9.33 4.87 15.31
N VAL A 47 8.12 4.32 15.40
CA VAL A 47 7.77 3.08 14.68
C VAL A 47 7.17 3.41 13.32
N VAL A 48 8.01 3.39 12.28
CA VAL A 48 7.58 3.42 10.88
C VAL A 48 7.42 1.99 10.39
N ILE A 49 6.19 1.58 10.05
CA ILE A 49 5.97 0.28 9.39
C ILE A 49 6.40 0.42 7.94
N MET A 50 7.33 -0.40 7.56
CA MET A 50 7.87 -0.46 6.21
C MET A 50 7.82 -1.91 5.70
N ASN A 51 7.60 -2.10 4.43
CA ASN A 51 7.79 -3.41 3.81
C ASN A 51 9.27 -3.82 3.85
N THR A 52 9.56 -5.05 3.46
CA THR A 52 10.90 -5.62 3.54
C THR A 52 11.94 -4.82 2.75
N ILE A 53 11.58 -4.26 1.59
CA ILE A 53 12.45 -3.44 0.75
C ILE A 53 12.77 -2.12 1.46
N ASP A 54 11.74 -1.41 1.87
CA ASP A 54 11.87 -0.13 2.56
C ASP A 54 12.67 -0.24 3.86
N SER A 55 12.41 -1.28 4.64
CA SER A 55 13.13 -1.54 5.89
C SER A 55 14.63 -1.75 5.67
N CYS A 56 15.02 -2.28 4.50
CA CYS A 56 16.42 -2.56 4.16
C CYS A 56 17.24 -1.28 3.97
N TRP A 57 16.70 -0.23 3.35
CA TRP A 57 17.45 0.96 3.01
C TRP A 57 16.98 2.24 3.72
N ARG A 58 15.67 2.44 3.93
CA ARG A 58 15.12 3.67 4.53
C ARG A 58 15.38 3.81 6.02
N ALA A 59 15.54 2.68 6.74
CA ALA A 59 15.91 2.71 8.15
C ALA A 59 17.34 3.22 8.41
N LYS A 60 18.15 3.38 7.35
CA LYS A 60 19.54 3.86 7.44
C LYS A 60 19.59 5.37 7.24
N THR A 61 19.92 6.11 8.28
CA THR A 61 20.05 7.60 8.24
C THR A 61 21.16 8.09 7.30
N ASN A 62 22.13 7.23 6.96
CA ASN A 62 23.25 7.53 6.08
C ASN A 62 23.04 7.12 4.62
N TRP A 63 21.80 6.97 4.17
CA TRP A 63 21.49 6.52 2.81
C TRP A 63 22.20 7.35 1.72
N ALA A 64 22.33 8.67 1.92
CA ALA A 64 22.93 9.58 0.93
C ALA A 64 24.41 9.32 0.71
N SER A 65 25.18 9.00 1.78
CA SER A 65 26.59 8.62 1.69
C SER A 65 26.79 7.14 1.33
N ASN A 66 25.75 6.31 1.48
CA ASN A 66 25.77 4.87 1.18
C ASN A 66 24.70 4.46 0.17
N ARG A 67 24.50 5.28 -0.89
CA ARG A 67 23.45 5.08 -1.90
C ARG A 67 23.42 3.68 -2.50
N LYS A 68 24.59 3.12 -2.79
CA LYS A 68 24.76 1.82 -3.48
C LYS A 68 24.29 0.62 -2.67
N ALA A 69 24.11 0.78 -1.35
CA ALA A 69 23.50 -0.24 -0.49
C ALA A 69 22.03 -0.54 -0.86
N LEU A 70 21.36 0.34 -1.60
CA LEU A 70 20.03 0.08 -2.14
C LEU A 70 19.99 -1.22 -2.97
N ALA A 71 21.02 -1.49 -3.77
CA ALA A 71 21.07 -2.68 -4.62
C ALA A 71 20.96 -4.01 -3.85
N ASP A 72 21.25 -4.01 -2.54
CA ASP A 72 21.09 -5.20 -1.68
C ASP A 72 19.64 -5.43 -1.21
N CYS A 73 18.73 -4.52 -1.50
CA CYS A 73 17.39 -4.51 -0.94
C CYS A 73 16.29 -5.10 -1.85
N ALA A 74 16.61 -5.42 -3.11
CA ALA A 74 15.69 -6.13 -3.98
C ALA A 74 15.28 -7.49 -3.39
N ILE A 75 14.09 -7.96 -3.73
CA ILE A 75 13.51 -9.26 -3.32
C ILE A 75 12.98 -10.01 -4.53
N GLY A 76 12.55 -11.24 -4.35
CA GLY A 76 11.93 -12.02 -5.41
C GLY A 76 12.87 -12.31 -6.57
N PHE A 77 12.34 -12.51 -7.75
CA PHE A 77 13.14 -12.95 -8.90
C PHE A 77 14.22 -11.94 -9.34
N GLY A 78 13.98 -10.63 -9.16
CA GLY A 78 14.95 -9.57 -9.46
C GLY A 78 15.99 -9.32 -8.36
N LYS A 79 16.09 -10.18 -7.34
CA LYS A 79 17.03 -10.03 -6.20
C LYS A 79 18.47 -9.79 -6.62
N GLU A 80 18.90 -10.40 -7.71
CA GLU A 80 20.27 -10.32 -8.21
C GLU A 80 20.52 -9.07 -9.07
N ALA A 81 19.55 -8.15 -9.20
CA ALA A 81 19.74 -6.88 -9.90
C ALA A 81 20.68 -5.96 -9.10
N ILE A 82 21.98 -5.99 -9.41
CA ILE A 82 23.00 -5.21 -8.69
C ILE A 82 23.19 -3.79 -9.24
N GLY A 83 22.62 -3.50 -10.43
CA GLY A 83 22.77 -2.19 -11.05
C GLY A 83 24.21 -1.72 -11.17
N GLY A 84 24.43 -0.44 -11.00
CA GLY A 84 25.74 0.20 -10.98
C GLY A 84 26.48 0.12 -9.64
N LYS A 85 26.20 -0.86 -8.78
CA LYS A 85 26.72 -0.96 -7.41
C LYS A 85 28.26 -0.86 -7.33
N PHE A 86 28.96 -1.47 -8.26
CA PHE A 86 30.43 -1.50 -8.28
C PHE A 86 31.06 -0.47 -9.21
N GLY A 87 30.27 0.34 -9.89
CA GLY A 87 30.74 1.43 -10.75
C GLY A 87 30.87 2.77 -10.04
N ASP A 88 31.21 3.80 -10.77
CA ASP A 88 31.30 5.17 -10.25
C ASP A 88 29.91 5.82 -10.15
N ILE A 89 29.84 6.92 -9.40
CA ILE A 89 28.66 7.79 -9.38
C ILE A 89 28.77 8.75 -10.57
N TYR A 90 27.74 8.74 -11.40
CA TYR A 90 27.59 9.70 -12.49
C TYR A 90 26.44 10.65 -12.16
N GLU A 91 26.70 11.94 -12.13
CA GLU A 91 25.70 12.95 -11.80
C GLU A 91 25.13 13.61 -13.05
N VAL A 92 23.82 13.52 -13.23
CA VAL A 92 23.10 14.23 -14.30
C VAL A 92 22.87 15.68 -13.87
N THR A 93 23.42 16.61 -14.65
CA THR A 93 23.37 18.07 -14.41
C THR A 93 22.55 18.81 -15.48
N ASP A 94 22.35 18.19 -16.66
CA ASP A 94 21.69 18.74 -17.83
C ASP A 94 20.49 17.89 -18.24
N PRO A 95 19.25 18.43 -18.23
CA PRO A 95 18.05 17.71 -18.66
C PRO A 95 17.90 17.55 -20.18
N SER A 96 18.81 18.11 -20.98
CA SER A 96 18.76 18.01 -22.43
C SER A 96 18.98 16.58 -22.92
N ASP A 97 18.49 16.28 -24.12
CA ASP A 97 18.68 14.98 -24.78
C ASP A 97 19.10 15.15 -26.24
N ASP A 98 20.09 14.35 -26.64
CA ASP A 98 20.44 14.11 -28.02
C ASP A 98 20.60 12.61 -28.26
N PRO A 99 19.75 11.98 -29.10
CA PRO A 99 19.79 10.54 -29.30
C PRO A 99 21.02 10.06 -30.07
N VAL A 100 21.73 10.92 -30.78
CA VAL A 100 22.89 10.57 -31.63
C VAL A 100 24.21 10.97 -30.98
N ASP A 101 24.28 12.20 -30.44
CA ASP A 101 25.50 12.76 -29.84
C ASP A 101 25.23 13.31 -28.42
N PRO A 102 24.87 12.42 -27.46
CA PRO A 102 24.58 12.84 -26.10
C PRO A 102 25.83 13.46 -25.44
N LYS A 103 25.63 14.58 -24.75
CA LYS A 103 26.72 15.30 -24.07
C LYS A 103 26.96 14.77 -22.65
N PRO A 104 28.19 14.79 -22.13
CA PRO A 104 28.46 14.57 -20.73
C PRO A 104 27.57 15.47 -19.85
N GLY A 105 27.07 14.92 -18.74
CA GLY A 105 26.11 15.58 -17.85
C GLY A 105 24.65 15.27 -18.19
N THR A 106 24.31 14.67 -19.33
CA THR A 106 22.94 14.24 -19.66
C THR A 106 22.65 12.81 -19.21
N LEU A 107 21.38 12.48 -19.01
CA LEU A 107 20.97 11.12 -18.63
C LEU A 107 21.37 10.08 -19.67
N ARG A 108 21.14 10.36 -20.96
CA ARG A 108 21.50 9.44 -22.05
C ARG A 108 22.99 9.14 -22.08
N TYR A 109 23.83 10.14 -21.88
CA TYR A 109 25.28 9.91 -21.85
C TYR A 109 25.67 8.89 -20.77
N GLY A 110 25.14 9.02 -19.55
CA GLY A 110 25.40 8.07 -18.47
C GLY A 110 24.81 6.67 -18.73
N ALA A 111 23.58 6.62 -19.26
CA ALA A 111 22.86 5.36 -19.45
C ALA A 111 23.50 4.43 -20.50
N ILE A 112 24.16 4.97 -21.52
CA ILE A 112 24.77 4.20 -22.61
C ILE A 112 26.22 3.76 -22.37
N GLN A 113 26.86 4.21 -21.28
CA GLN A 113 28.27 3.81 -21.00
C GLN A 113 28.39 2.29 -20.86
N THR A 114 29.56 1.74 -21.18
CA THR A 114 29.84 0.30 -21.03
C THR A 114 30.15 -0.07 -19.59
N GLU A 115 30.78 0.84 -18.84
CA GLU A 115 31.15 0.64 -17.44
C GLU A 115 29.90 0.65 -16.53
N PRO A 116 29.93 -0.08 -15.41
CA PRO A 116 28.91 0.05 -14.37
C PRO A 116 28.83 1.49 -13.86
N LEU A 117 27.60 2.07 -13.78
CA LEU A 117 27.40 3.42 -13.26
C LEU A 117 26.20 3.50 -12.33
N TRP A 118 26.38 4.28 -11.26
CA TRP A 118 25.31 4.73 -10.38
C TRP A 118 24.92 6.16 -10.77
N ILE A 119 23.82 6.30 -11.50
CA ILE A 119 23.37 7.57 -12.08
C ILE A 119 22.50 8.30 -11.06
N THR A 120 22.89 9.52 -10.68
CA THR A 120 22.20 10.42 -9.76
C THR A 120 21.88 11.75 -10.44
N PHE A 121 21.17 12.63 -9.77
CA PHE A 121 20.72 13.90 -10.33
C PHE A 121 21.09 15.05 -9.40
N ALA A 122 21.69 16.11 -9.95
CA ALA A 122 22.17 17.27 -9.19
C ALA A 122 21.04 18.13 -8.63
N LYS A 123 19.87 18.11 -9.26
CA LYS A 123 18.72 18.95 -8.92
C LYS A 123 17.43 18.38 -9.51
N ASP A 124 16.31 18.93 -9.10
CA ASP A 124 15.01 18.68 -9.74
C ASP A 124 15.07 18.99 -11.23
N MET A 125 14.55 18.08 -12.07
CA MET A 125 14.54 18.26 -13.52
C MET A 125 13.45 17.45 -14.20
N VAL A 126 13.00 18.00 -15.34
CA VAL A 126 12.13 17.31 -16.29
C VAL A 126 12.96 17.02 -17.55
N ILE A 127 13.10 15.74 -17.88
CA ILE A 127 13.86 15.26 -19.04
C ILE A 127 12.86 14.87 -20.11
N ARG A 128 12.91 15.55 -21.26
CA ARG A 128 12.15 15.19 -22.45
C ARG A 128 13.05 14.45 -23.44
N LEU A 129 12.93 13.15 -23.50
CA LEU A 129 13.69 12.32 -24.43
C LEU A 129 13.16 12.51 -25.86
N LYS A 130 14.06 12.73 -26.81
CA LYS A 130 13.72 12.89 -28.23
C LYS A 130 13.51 11.55 -28.94
N ASN A 131 14.09 10.48 -28.40
CA ASN A 131 13.88 9.10 -28.80
C ASN A 131 14.05 8.18 -27.60
N GLU A 132 13.69 6.90 -27.71
CA GLU A 132 13.83 5.96 -26.58
C GLU A 132 15.23 6.00 -25.96
N LEU A 133 15.30 5.90 -24.63
CA LEU A 133 16.54 5.87 -23.88
C LEU A 133 17.02 4.41 -23.78
N MET A 134 18.06 4.07 -24.52
CA MET A 134 18.72 2.78 -24.34
C MET A 134 19.52 2.78 -23.06
N VAL A 135 19.22 1.85 -22.15
CA VAL A 135 19.95 1.68 -20.90
C VAL A 135 20.84 0.45 -21.01
N ASN A 136 22.15 0.61 -20.84
CA ASN A 136 23.10 -0.49 -20.90
C ASN A 136 23.16 -1.30 -19.59
N SER A 137 23.86 -2.45 -19.61
CA SER A 137 24.02 -3.30 -18.41
C SER A 137 24.69 -2.58 -17.24
N TYR A 138 24.42 -3.04 -16.04
CA TYR A 138 25.03 -2.53 -14.79
C TYR A 138 24.80 -1.03 -14.56
N LYS A 139 23.58 -0.58 -14.76
CA LYS A 139 23.15 0.79 -14.50
C LYS A 139 22.14 0.86 -13.37
N THR A 140 22.32 1.82 -12.50
CA THR A 140 21.30 2.26 -11.55
C THR A 140 20.91 3.69 -11.88
N ILE A 141 19.64 3.95 -12.18
CA ILE A 141 19.07 5.30 -12.25
C ILE A 141 18.42 5.55 -10.89
N ASP A 142 19.00 6.44 -10.09
CA ASP A 142 18.64 6.72 -8.70
C ASP A 142 18.13 8.16 -8.54
N GLY A 143 16.82 8.34 -8.50
CA GLY A 143 16.15 9.64 -8.36
C GLY A 143 16.20 10.23 -6.93
N ARG A 144 16.70 9.50 -5.93
CA ARG A 144 16.73 10.00 -4.55
C ARG A 144 17.56 11.28 -4.41
N GLY A 145 16.97 12.29 -3.78
CA GLY A 145 17.59 13.59 -3.54
C GLY A 145 17.20 14.67 -4.53
N ALA A 146 16.45 14.33 -5.58
CA ALA A 146 15.89 15.26 -6.55
C ALA A 146 14.51 14.79 -7.04
N LYS A 147 13.66 15.71 -7.46
CA LYS A 147 12.43 15.40 -8.18
C LYS A 147 12.75 15.24 -9.65
N VAL A 148 12.82 14.00 -10.14
CA VAL A 148 13.19 13.67 -11.52
C VAL A 148 11.96 13.18 -12.26
N GLU A 149 11.66 13.81 -13.39
CA GLU A 149 10.57 13.43 -14.27
C GLU A 149 11.13 13.13 -15.67
N ILE A 150 10.72 12.00 -16.27
CA ILE A 150 10.88 11.70 -17.70
C ILE A 150 9.48 11.80 -18.30
N ALA A 151 9.25 12.79 -19.17
CA ALA A 151 7.89 13.09 -19.61
C ALA A 151 7.83 13.76 -20.99
N ASN A 152 6.64 13.66 -21.63
CA ASN A 152 6.30 14.34 -22.87
C ASN A 152 7.24 14.04 -24.05
N GLY A 153 7.76 12.82 -24.12
CA GLY A 153 8.62 12.31 -25.18
C GLY A 153 8.71 10.81 -25.12
N ALA A 154 9.62 10.19 -25.85
CA ALA A 154 9.90 8.77 -25.71
C ALA A 154 10.46 8.46 -24.32
N CYS A 155 10.37 7.20 -23.88
CA CYS A 155 10.75 6.86 -22.53
C CYS A 155 11.85 5.78 -22.49
N ILE A 156 11.85 4.84 -21.54
CA ILE A 156 13.00 3.99 -21.23
C ILE A 156 12.90 2.63 -21.91
N THR A 157 13.98 2.19 -22.56
CA THR A 157 14.13 0.84 -23.12
C THR A 157 15.35 0.13 -22.50
N ILE A 158 15.11 -1.03 -21.87
CA ILE A 158 16.12 -1.93 -21.28
C ILE A 158 16.15 -3.17 -22.18
N GLN A 159 17.05 -3.18 -23.16
CA GLN A 159 17.03 -4.20 -24.22
C GLN A 159 18.34 -4.98 -24.33
N GLY A 160 18.26 -6.32 -24.24
CA GLY A 160 19.39 -7.23 -24.42
C GLY A 160 20.47 -7.08 -23.35
N VAL A 161 20.12 -6.63 -22.15
CA VAL A 161 21.05 -6.24 -21.08
C VAL A 161 20.69 -6.91 -19.76
N CYS A 162 21.54 -6.72 -18.75
CA CYS A 162 21.29 -7.26 -17.42
C CYS A 162 21.76 -6.31 -16.32
N HIS A 163 21.25 -6.57 -15.10
CA HIS A 163 21.59 -5.83 -13.90
C HIS A 163 21.27 -4.34 -14.00
N VAL A 164 20.00 -4.01 -14.25
CA VAL A 164 19.52 -2.63 -14.29
C VAL A 164 18.59 -2.37 -13.11
N ILE A 165 18.78 -1.23 -12.45
CA ILE A 165 17.89 -0.73 -11.39
C ILE A 165 17.38 0.65 -11.81
N VAL A 166 16.05 0.85 -11.75
CA VAL A 166 15.41 2.17 -11.88
C VAL A 166 14.66 2.44 -10.59
N HIS A 167 15.02 3.48 -9.88
CA HIS A 167 14.50 3.78 -8.56
C HIS A 167 14.18 5.27 -8.38
N GLY A 168 12.97 5.56 -7.90
CA GLY A 168 12.62 6.87 -7.36
C GLY A 168 12.45 7.99 -8.36
N ILE A 169 12.00 7.70 -9.59
CA ILE A 169 11.72 8.70 -10.63
C ILE A 169 10.26 8.66 -11.08
N SER A 170 9.78 9.76 -11.64
CA SER A 170 8.45 9.84 -12.25
C SER A 170 8.56 9.68 -13.76
N ILE A 171 7.74 8.80 -14.35
CA ILE A 171 7.68 8.57 -15.81
C ILE A 171 6.22 8.68 -16.22
N HIS A 172 5.92 9.63 -17.07
CA HIS A 172 4.54 9.88 -17.46
C HIS A 172 4.41 10.63 -18.77
N ASP A 173 3.21 10.55 -19.34
CA ASP A 173 2.91 11.22 -20.62
C ASP A 173 3.92 10.84 -21.70
N CYS A 174 4.32 9.53 -21.75
CA CYS A 174 5.24 9.03 -22.75
C CYS A 174 4.59 9.01 -24.12
N GLU A 175 5.34 9.45 -25.14
CA GLU A 175 4.93 9.50 -26.53
C GLU A 175 5.72 8.45 -27.35
N PRO A 176 5.16 7.91 -28.44
CA PRO A 176 5.91 7.04 -29.34
C PRO A 176 7.19 7.70 -29.86
N GLY A 177 8.30 6.99 -29.79
CA GLY A 177 9.52 7.41 -30.44
C GLY A 177 9.38 7.33 -31.96
N LYS A 178 9.87 8.35 -32.69
CA LYS A 178 9.76 8.40 -34.16
C LYS A 178 10.74 7.47 -34.87
N GLY A 179 11.59 6.77 -34.14
CA GLY A 179 12.68 6.00 -34.70
C GLY A 179 13.81 6.89 -35.23
N GLY A 180 14.75 6.30 -35.99
CA GLY A 180 15.91 6.99 -36.50
C GLY A 180 17.21 6.51 -35.85
N MET A 181 18.26 7.32 -36.00
CA MET A 181 19.56 6.98 -35.41
C MET A 181 19.59 7.22 -33.92
N VAL A 182 19.91 6.18 -33.14
CA VAL A 182 20.00 6.23 -31.67
C VAL A 182 21.31 5.60 -31.22
N ARG A 183 21.99 6.27 -30.31
CA ARG A 183 23.19 5.76 -29.67
C ARG A 183 22.82 4.81 -28.53
N SER A 184 23.27 3.56 -28.61
CA SER A 184 23.06 2.52 -27.61
C SER A 184 24.32 2.19 -26.80
N SER A 185 25.52 2.61 -27.27
CA SER A 185 26.77 2.58 -26.51
C SER A 185 27.68 3.71 -26.97
N PRO A 186 28.79 4.01 -26.27
CA PRO A 186 29.74 5.04 -26.71
C PRO A 186 30.23 4.86 -28.15
N GLU A 187 30.32 3.61 -28.61
CA GLU A 187 30.88 3.24 -29.92
C GLU A 187 29.81 2.88 -30.97
N HIS A 188 28.56 2.73 -30.57
CA HIS A 188 27.50 2.26 -31.48
C HIS A 188 26.34 3.24 -31.58
N VAL A 189 26.10 3.70 -32.80
CA VAL A 189 24.88 4.41 -33.22
C VAL A 189 24.22 3.57 -34.29
N GLY A 190 22.98 3.18 -34.07
CA GLY A 190 22.19 2.33 -34.98
C GLY A 190 20.84 2.92 -35.32
N TYR A 191 20.27 2.49 -36.45
CA TYR A 191 18.89 2.81 -36.80
C TYR A 191 17.94 1.99 -35.93
N ARG A 192 16.95 2.67 -35.38
CA ARG A 192 15.86 2.05 -34.62
C ARG A 192 14.52 2.36 -35.28
N GLU A 193 13.62 1.40 -35.22
CA GLU A 193 12.22 1.65 -35.50
C GLU A 193 11.60 2.52 -34.41
N GLY A 194 10.40 3.03 -34.62
CA GLY A 194 9.69 3.79 -33.62
C GLY A 194 9.31 2.90 -32.42
N SER A 195 9.31 3.48 -31.21
CA SER A 195 8.72 2.84 -30.03
C SER A 195 7.22 3.14 -29.95
N ASP A 196 6.47 2.30 -29.27
CA ASP A 196 5.02 2.41 -29.10
C ASP A 196 4.58 3.37 -27.98
N GLY A 197 5.51 3.79 -27.15
CA GLY A 197 5.26 4.81 -26.13
C GLY A 197 5.05 4.25 -24.73
N ASP A 198 5.65 3.08 -24.42
CA ASP A 198 5.75 2.57 -23.05
C ASP A 198 6.55 3.49 -22.15
N ALA A 199 6.25 3.48 -20.84
CA ALA A 199 7.10 4.16 -19.88
C ALA A 199 8.43 3.42 -19.66
N ILE A 200 8.38 2.10 -19.46
CA ILE A 200 9.57 1.23 -19.36
C ILE A 200 9.31 -0.06 -20.13
N SER A 201 10.07 -0.28 -21.19
CA SER A 201 10.09 -1.55 -21.92
C SER A 201 11.32 -2.39 -21.52
N ILE A 202 11.10 -3.60 -20.99
CA ILE A 202 12.14 -4.57 -20.63
C ILE A 202 12.11 -5.71 -21.64
N PHE A 203 13.05 -5.66 -22.58
CA PHE A 203 13.08 -6.50 -23.76
C PHE A 203 14.31 -7.42 -23.76
N ALA A 204 14.15 -8.72 -23.81
CA ALA A 204 15.24 -9.73 -23.83
C ALA A 204 16.30 -9.50 -22.74
N SER A 205 15.88 -9.10 -21.54
CA SER A 205 16.75 -8.64 -20.46
C SER A 205 16.56 -9.43 -19.18
N SER A 206 17.54 -9.38 -18.26
CA SER A 206 17.47 -10.11 -17.01
C SER A 206 18.05 -9.35 -15.81
N ASN A 207 17.66 -9.76 -14.59
CA ASN A 207 18.09 -9.10 -13.37
C ASN A 207 17.78 -7.60 -13.39
N VAL A 208 16.49 -7.28 -13.53
CA VAL A 208 16.00 -5.90 -13.57
C VAL A 208 15.12 -5.64 -12.35
N TRP A 209 15.30 -4.47 -11.75
CA TRP A 209 14.50 -4.02 -10.63
C TRP A 209 13.98 -2.61 -10.86
N ILE A 210 12.65 -2.46 -10.89
CA ILE A 210 11.96 -1.17 -11.02
C ILE A 210 11.27 -0.90 -9.68
N ASP A 211 11.65 0.18 -9.01
CA ASP A 211 11.26 0.41 -7.63
C ASP A 211 10.96 1.90 -7.34
N HIS A 212 9.94 2.16 -6.54
CA HIS A 212 9.56 3.52 -6.15
C HIS A 212 9.37 4.51 -7.30
N CYS A 213 8.91 4.06 -8.45
CA CYS A 213 8.60 4.94 -9.58
C CYS A 213 7.11 5.35 -9.58
N PHE A 214 6.83 6.55 -10.05
CA PHE A 214 5.48 6.98 -10.43
C PHE A 214 5.31 6.80 -11.93
N LEU A 215 4.22 6.10 -12.34
CA LEU A 215 3.96 5.82 -13.76
C LEU A 215 2.50 6.12 -14.12
N ALA A 216 2.29 6.90 -15.17
CA ALA A 216 0.95 7.34 -15.57
C ALA A 216 0.88 7.83 -17.02
N ARG A 217 -0.28 7.70 -17.67
CA ARG A 217 -0.67 8.43 -18.90
C ARG A 217 0.32 8.31 -20.06
N CYS A 218 0.87 7.14 -20.31
CA CYS A 218 1.68 6.88 -21.50
C CYS A 218 0.81 6.47 -22.69
N THR A 219 1.39 6.36 -23.86
CA THR A 219 0.63 6.03 -25.09
C THR A 219 0.28 4.54 -25.15
N ASP A 220 1.20 3.63 -24.79
CA ASP A 220 0.92 2.20 -24.71
C ASP A 220 1.05 1.70 -23.26
N GLY A 221 1.96 0.83 -22.89
CA GLY A 221 2.06 0.29 -21.54
C GLY A 221 2.79 1.22 -20.54
N LEU A 222 2.70 0.89 -19.25
CA LEU A 222 3.53 1.54 -18.25
C LEU A 222 4.79 0.72 -17.95
N ILE A 223 4.67 -0.62 -17.82
CA ILE A 223 5.84 -1.51 -17.74
C ILE A 223 5.56 -2.77 -18.56
N ASP A 224 6.38 -3.00 -19.58
CA ASP A 224 6.32 -4.21 -20.39
C ASP A 224 7.56 -5.08 -20.15
N VAL A 225 7.36 -6.37 -19.91
CA VAL A 225 8.41 -7.39 -19.71
C VAL A 225 8.21 -8.44 -20.79
N ILE A 226 9.01 -8.40 -21.82
CA ILE A 226 8.77 -9.15 -23.06
C ILE A 226 10.06 -9.81 -23.60
N HIS A 227 9.90 -10.65 -24.63
CA HIS A 227 11.00 -11.31 -25.34
C HIS A 227 11.95 -12.10 -24.44
N ALA A 228 11.40 -13.04 -23.69
CA ALA A 228 12.14 -13.91 -22.76
C ALA A 228 12.89 -13.17 -21.63
N SER A 229 12.49 -11.94 -21.33
CA SER A 229 12.99 -11.24 -20.15
C SER A 229 12.64 -12.01 -18.88
N THR A 230 13.57 -12.08 -17.93
CA THR A 230 13.41 -12.91 -16.72
C THR A 230 14.17 -12.32 -15.52
N ALA A 231 13.93 -12.85 -14.33
CA ALA A 231 14.54 -12.36 -13.10
C ALA A 231 14.25 -10.86 -12.88
N VAL A 232 12.97 -10.48 -12.96
CA VAL A 232 12.50 -9.11 -12.82
C VAL A 232 11.72 -8.93 -11.53
N THR A 233 11.95 -7.82 -10.83
CA THR A 233 11.10 -7.37 -9.71
C THR A 233 10.60 -5.96 -9.99
N ILE A 234 9.28 -5.77 -9.82
CA ILE A 234 8.58 -4.50 -9.96
C ILE A 234 7.94 -4.23 -8.60
N SER A 235 8.44 -3.24 -7.86
CA SER A 235 8.04 -3.04 -6.46
C SER A 235 7.89 -1.58 -6.06
N ASN A 236 7.02 -1.32 -5.07
CA ASN A 236 6.83 0.01 -4.49
C ASN A 236 6.49 1.11 -5.51
N ASN A 237 6.01 0.76 -6.71
CA ASN A 237 5.63 1.74 -7.72
C ASN A 237 4.19 2.22 -7.51
N TYR A 238 3.94 3.44 -7.92
CA TYR A 238 2.61 4.05 -7.93
C TYR A 238 2.12 4.16 -9.37
N PHE A 239 1.08 3.42 -9.72
CA PHE A 239 0.44 3.41 -11.02
C PHE A 239 -0.92 4.10 -10.96
N THR A 240 -1.24 4.97 -11.91
CA THR A 240 -2.53 5.67 -11.96
C THR A 240 -2.86 6.18 -13.36
N GLN A 241 -4.14 6.45 -13.62
CA GLN A 241 -4.64 7.14 -14.82
C GLN A 241 -4.12 6.52 -16.13
N HIS A 242 -4.33 5.21 -16.32
CA HIS A 242 -3.87 4.51 -17.51
C HIS A 242 -4.74 3.29 -17.82
N ASP A 243 -4.81 2.92 -19.11
CA ASP A 243 -5.63 1.79 -19.55
C ASP A 243 -4.88 0.45 -19.50
N LYS A 244 -3.66 0.35 -20.03
CA LYS A 244 -2.86 -0.89 -20.18
C LYS A 244 -1.63 -0.86 -19.28
N VAL A 245 -1.76 -1.23 -18.00
CA VAL A 245 -0.73 -0.91 -17.00
C VAL A 245 0.56 -1.71 -17.16
N MET A 246 0.48 -3.04 -17.30
CA MET A 246 1.66 -3.91 -17.27
C MET A 246 1.45 -5.17 -18.12
N LEU A 247 2.34 -5.41 -19.06
CA LEU A 247 2.33 -6.59 -19.91
C LEU A 247 3.52 -7.49 -19.59
N LEU A 248 3.25 -8.75 -19.29
CA LEU A 248 4.25 -9.80 -19.07
C LEU A 248 4.10 -10.87 -20.16
N GLY A 249 4.95 -10.80 -21.17
CA GLY A 249 4.96 -11.66 -22.35
C GLY A 249 4.54 -10.95 -23.66
N HIS A 250 5.32 -11.17 -24.72
CA HIS A 250 5.22 -10.43 -25.99
C HIS A 250 3.94 -10.76 -26.78
N SER A 251 3.73 -12.02 -27.15
CA SER A 251 2.53 -12.47 -27.87
C SER A 251 2.16 -13.89 -27.48
N ASP A 252 0.94 -14.33 -27.83
CA ASP A 252 0.47 -15.69 -27.51
C ASP A 252 1.23 -16.78 -28.32
N GLU A 253 1.90 -16.42 -29.39
CA GLU A 253 2.74 -17.29 -30.20
C GLU A 253 4.21 -17.28 -29.77
N TYR A 254 4.66 -16.29 -29.00
CA TYR A 254 6.06 -16.14 -28.59
C TYR A 254 6.41 -17.04 -27.39
N THR A 255 6.56 -18.32 -27.62
CA THR A 255 6.75 -19.35 -26.59
C THR A 255 8.06 -19.23 -25.80
N ALA A 256 9.04 -18.42 -26.27
CA ALA A 256 10.26 -18.14 -25.52
C ALA A 256 9.97 -17.44 -24.18
N ASP A 257 8.84 -16.74 -24.03
CA ASP A 257 8.41 -16.10 -22.79
C ASP A 257 8.06 -17.12 -21.66
N LYS A 258 8.04 -18.43 -21.93
CA LYS A 258 7.90 -19.46 -20.88
C LYS A 258 9.02 -19.44 -19.82
N VAL A 259 10.18 -18.84 -20.12
CA VAL A 259 11.27 -18.68 -19.15
C VAL A 259 11.07 -17.48 -18.22
N MET A 260 10.13 -16.62 -18.53
CA MET A 260 9.87 -15.39 -17.79
C MET A 260 9.50 -15.67 -16.34
N ARG A 261 10.12 -14.93 -15.41
CA ARG A 261 9.86 -14.96 -13.97
C ARG A 261 9.86 -13.55 -13.44
N VAL A 262 8.70 -13.09 -12.97
CA VAL A 262 8.48 -11.73 -12.51
C VAL A 262 7.87 -11.73 -11.11
N THR A 263 8.40 -10.89 -10.23
CA THR A 263 7.80 -10.56 -8.93
C THR A 263 7.22 -9.16 -8.99
N VAL A 264 5.92 -9.02 -8.69
CA VAL A 264 5.19 -7.75 -8.61
C VAL A 264 4.79 -7.56 -7.16
N ALA A 265 5.45 -6.66 -6.42
CA ALA A 265 5.34 -6.61 -4.96
C ALA A 265 5.21 -5.19 -4.40
N PHE A 266 4.35 -4.98 -3.41
CA PHE A 266 4.19 -3.72 -2.69
C PHE A 266 3.85 -2.51 -3.56
N ASN A 267 3.34 -2.73 -4.78
CA ASN A 267 2.91 -1.65 -5.65
C ASN A 267 1.52 -1.13 -5.22
N ARG A 268 1.27 0.12 -5.54
CA ARG A 268 -0.06 0.71 -5.47
C ARG A 268 -0.60 0.92 -6.88
N PHE A 269 -1.61 0.15 -7.24
CA PHE A 269 -2.45 0.35 -8.41
C PHE A 269 -3.62 1.23 -7.99
N ALA A 270 -3.47 2.56 -8.20
CA ALA A 270 -4.40 3.56 -7.74
C ALA A 270 -5.56 3.78 -8.72
N SER A 271 -6.45 4.68 -8.39
CA SER A 271 -7.65 4.97 -9.19
C SER A 271 -7.35 5.41 -10.63
N GLY A 272 -8.29 5.15 -11.54
CA GLY A 272 -8.18 5.51 -12.95
C GLY A 272 -7.40 4.50 -13.79
N LEU A 273 -7.22 3.28 -13.30
CA LEU A 273 -6.65 2.16 -14.07
C LEU A 273 -7.75 1.27 -14.63
N ILE A 274 -7.56 0.78 -15.86
CA ILE A 274 -8.57 -0.02 -16.56
C ILE A 274 -8.25 -1.50 -16.47
N GLU A 275 -7.08 -1.92 -16.95
CA GLU A 275 -6.71 -3.34 -17.05
C GLU A 275 -5.20 -3.59 -16.97
N ARG A 276 -4.78 -4.87 -16.93
CA ARG A 276 -3.39 -5.33 -17.00
C ARG A 276 -2.53 -4.94 -15.78
N MET A 277 -2.92 -5.37 -14.59
CA MET A 277 -2.16 -5.11 -13.36
C MET A 277 -1.66 -6.40 -12.66
N PRO A 278 -0.99 -7.36 -13.31
CA PRO A 278 -0.54 -7.40 -14.71
C PRO A 278 -1.46 -8.20 -15.65
N ARG A 279 -1.21 -8.15 -16.97
CA ARG A 279 -1.59 -9.16 -17.96
C ARG A 279 -0.41 -10.08 -18.23
N VAL A 280 -0.56 -11.39 -18.08
CA VAL A 280 0.50 -12.39 -18.25
C VAL A 280 0.17 -13.35 -19.37
N ARG A 281 1.09 -13.54 -20.33
CA ARG A 281 0.90 -14.48 -21.44
C ARG A 281 1.50 -15.85 -21.14
N PHE A 282 2.79 -15.91 -20.87
CA PHE A 282 3.52 -17.13 -20.52
C PHE A 282 4.31 -16.94 -19.22
N GLY A 283 5.05 -17.96 -18.82
CA GLY A 283 5.97 -17.91 -17.70
C GLY A 283 5.28 -17.85 -16.34
N TYR A 284 5.92 -17.17 -15.40
CA TYR A 284 5.51 -17.16 -14.00
C TYR A 284 5.47 -15.72 -13.44
N ALA A 285 4.35 -15.35 -12.84
CA ALA A 285 4.20 -14.11 -12.10
C ALA A 285 3.84 -14.38 -10.64
N HIS A 286 4.66 -13.89 -9.69
CA HIS A 286 4.32 -13.76 -8.29
C HIS A 286 3.82 -12.35 -8.00
N VAL A 287 2.53 -12.21 -7.78
CA VAL A 287 1.84 -10.95 -7.49
C VAL A 287 1.57 -10.92 -5.99
N VAL A 288 2.30 -10.10 -5.23
CA VAL A 288 2.31 -10.22 -3.77
C VAL A 288 2.27 -8.88 -3.06
N ASN A 289 1.38 -8.77 -2.08
CA ASN A 289 1.23 -7.60 -1.22
C ASN A 289 1.05 -6.26 -1.96
N ASN A 290 0.34 -6.27 -3.08
CA ASN A 290 -0.02 -5.06 -3.81
C ASN A 290 -1.39 -4.54 -3.37
N LEU A 291 -1.56 -3.22 -3.41
CA LEU A 291 -2.84 -2.55 -3.21
C LEU A 291 -3.47 -2.24 -4.56
N TYR A 292 -4.72 -2.65 -4.73
CA TYR A 292 -5.55 -2.34 -5.90
C TYR A 292 -6.72 -1.46 -5.45
N ASP A 293 -6.67 -0.17 -5.82
CA ASP A 293 -7.71 0.82 -5.55
C ASP A 293 -8.60 0.98 -6.79
N GLU A 294 -9.55 0.08 -6.96
CA GLU A 294 -10.49 0.03 -8.07
C GLU A 294 -9.84 -0.24 -9.45
N TRP A 295 -10.50 -1.02 -10.24
CA TRP A 295 -10.19 -1.27 -11.67
C TRP A 295 -11.49 -1.17 -12.46
N LEU A 296 -11.39 -0.85 -13.76
CA LEU A 296 -12.58 -0.71 -14.59
C LEU A 296 -12.92 -1.98 -15.38
N MET A 297 -11.93 -2.78 -15.77
CA MET A 297 -12.17 -4.02 -16.51
C MET A 297 -11.69 -5.25 -15.73
N TYR A 298 -10.42 -5.33 -15.37
CA TYR A 298 -9.86 -6.40 -14.53
C TYR A 298 -8.51 -5.97 -13.93
N ALA A 299 -8.15 -6.57 -12.79
CA ALA A 299 -6.83 -6.34 -12.20
C ALA A 299 -5.78 -7.29 -12.79
N ILE A 300 -5.98 -8.60 -12.71
CA ILE A 300 -5.04 -9.62 -13.17
C ILE A 300 -5.61 -10.36 -14.37
N GLY A 301 -4.93 -10.29 -15.52
CA GLY A 301 -5.35 -10.95 -16.74
C GLY A 301 -4.30 -11.87 -17.33
N GLY A 302 -4.65 -12.59 -18.38
CA GLY A 302 -3.69 -13.38 -19.13
C GLY A 302 -4.27 -14.22 -20.25
N SER A 303 -3.33 -14.76 -21.05
CA SER A 303 -3.55 -15.68 -22.18
C SER A 303 -2.35 -16.63 -22.29
N ALA A 304 -2.44 -17.66 -23.13
CA ALA A 304 -1.32 -18.54 -23.47
C ALA A 304 -0.64 -19.33 -22.30
N ASP A 305 -1.42 -19.77 -21.31
CA ASP A 305 -1.01 -20.69 -20.22
C ASP A 305 0.05 -20.17 -19.24
N PRO A 306 -0.12 -18.97 -18.63
CA PRO A 306 0.77 -18.49 -17.58
C PRO A 306 0.49 -19.17 -16.24
N THR A 307 1.50 -19.19 -15.38
CA THR A 307 1.32 -19.48 -13.95
C THR A 307 1.30 -18.16 -13.17
N ILE A 308 0.21 -17.91 -12.43
CA ILE A 308 0.03 -16.71 -11.61
C ILE A 308 -0.24 -17.12 -10.16
N PHE A 309 0.60 -16.63 -9.26
CA PHE A 309 0.39 -16.75 -7.82
C PHE A 309 0.12 -15.38 -7.21
N SER A 310 -1.12 -15.17 -6.80
CA SER A 310 -1.57 -13.98 -6.08
C SER A 310 -1.50 -14.28 -4.58
N GLU A 311 -0.72 -13.50 -3.83
CA GLU A 311 -0.50 -13.75 -2.41
C GLU A 311 -0.58 -12.47 -1.58
N GLY A 312 -1.50 -12.46 -0.62
CA GLY A 312 -1.60 -11.39 0.36
C GLY A 312 -1.84 -9.99 -0.23
N ASN A 313 -2.46 -9.90 -1.39
CA ASN A 313 -2.85 -8.63 -2.02
C ASN A 313 -4.15 -8.09 -1.41
N TYR A 314 -4.38 -6.79 -1.55
CA TYR A 314 -5.58 -6.11 -1.10
C TYR A 314 -6.33 -5.55 -2.30
N PHE A 315 -7.49 -6.13 -2.63
CA PHE A 315 -8.30 -5.78 -3.80
C PHE A 315 -9.56 -5.04 -3.39
N THR A 316 -9.67 -3.76 -3.72
CA THR A 316 -10.89 -2.97 -3.55
C THR A 316 -11.57 -2.78 -4.91
N ALA A 317 -12.68 -3.47 -5.14
CA ALA A 317 -13.44 -3.29 -6.38
C ALA A 317 -14.20 -1.96 -6.38
N SER A 318 -14.41 -1.37 -7.56
CA SER A 318 -15.27 -0.20 -7.75
C SER A 318 -16.74 -0.50 -7.39
N ASN A 319 -17.60 0.51 -7.35
CA ASN A 319 -19.04 0.30 -7.14
C ASN A 319 -19.76 -0.29 -8.37
N ASP A 320 -19.11 -0.31 -9.53
CA ASP A 320 -19.65 -0.96 -10.73
C ASP A 320 -19.79 -2.47 -10.52
N SER A 321 -20.98 -2.99 -10.72
CA SER A 321 -21.26 -4.43 -10.62
C SER A 321 -20.54 -5.27 -11.67
N ALA A 322 -20.16 -4.69 -12.81
CA ALA A 322 -19.42 -5.36 -13.88
C ALA A 322 -17.91 -5.48 -13.59
N ALA A 323 -17.36 -4.65 -12.68
CA ALA A 323 -15.94 -4.59 -12.35
C ALA A 323 -15.58 -5.25 -11.02
N LYS A 324 -16.27 -6.34 -10.62
CA LYS A 324 -15.99 -7.05 -9.36
C LYS A 324 -14.96 -8.14 -9.49
N GLN A 325 -14.84 -8.76 -10.65
CA GLN A 325 -13.90 -9.84 -10.87
C GLN A 325 -12.47 -9.31 -11.02
N VAL A 326 -11.57 -9.81 -10.16
CA VAL A 326 -10.14 -9.50 -10.22
C VAL A 326 -9.49 -10.05 -11.50
N THR A 327 -9.93 -11.24 -11.94
CA THR A 327 -9.25 -12.03 -12.98
C THR A 327 -9.98 -12.03 -14.30
N LYS A 328 -9.22 -11.92 -15.42
CA LYS A 328 -9.76 -12.11 -16.78
C LYS A 328 -8.84 -12.98 -17.62
N ARG A 329 -9.40 -13.98 -18.30
CA ARG A 329 -8.68 -14.79 -19.27
C ARG A 329 -9.08 -14.36 -20.67
N GLU A 330 -8.09 -13.90 -21.41
CA GLU A 330 -8.26 -13.42 -22.79
C GLU A 330 -7.80 -14.52 -23.76
N SER A 331 -8.52 -15.63 -23.77
CA SER A 331 -8.26 -16.77 -24.66
C SER A 331 -9.53 -17.53 -24.95
N SER A 332 -9.63 -18.06 -26.17
CA SER A 332 -10.65 -19.05 -26.57
C SER A 332 -10.30 -20.47 -26.14
N GLU A 333 -9.09 -20.71 -25.64
CA GLU A 333 -8.60 -22.03 -25.22
C GLU A 333 -9.13 -22.46 -23.84
N LYS A 334 -8.97 -23.77 -23.54
CA LYS A 334 -9.36 -24.34 -22.23
C LYS A 334 -8.41 -23.91 -21.12
N TRP A 335 -8.60 -22.71 -20.59
CA TRP A 335 -7.81 -22.14 -19.51
C TRP A 335 -7.95 -22.87 -18.15
N ASN A 336 -8.81 -23.89 -18.05
CA ASN A 336 -9.03 -24.64 -16.80
C ASN A 336 -7.76 -25.31 -16.25
N ASN A 337 -6.75 -25.55 -17.09
CA ASN A 337 -5.48 -26.13 -16.67
C ASN A 337 -4.41 -25.08 -16.30
N TRP A 338 -4.62 -23.81 -16.62
CA TRP A 338 -3.67 -22.75 -16.26
C TRP A 338 -3.61 -22.59 -14.75
N LYS A 339 -2.41 -22.46 -14.19
CA LYS A 339 -2.22 -22.43 -12.75
C LYS A 339 -2.36 -21.00 -12.21
N TRP A 340 -3.58 -20.61 -11.87
CA TRP A 340 -3.87 -19.34 -11.23
C TRP A 340 -4.38 -19.60 -9.82
N ARG A 341 -3.69 -19.04 -8.81
CA ARG A 341 -4.02 -19.20 -7.39
C ARG A 341 -4.06 -17.87 -6.69
N SER A 342 -5.00 -17.75 -5.76
CA SER A 342 -5.08 -16.71 -4.75
C SER A 342 -4.82 -17.34 -3.39
N PHE A 343 -3.96 -16.72 -2.60
CA PHE A 343 -3.63 -17.17 -1.27
C PHE A 343 -3.52 -15.97 -0.32
N ARG A 344 -4.32 -15.95 0.73
CA ARG A 344 -4.38 -14.88 1.74
C ARG A 344 -4.65 -13.48 1.16
N ASP A 345 -5.20 -13.38 -0.04
CA ASP A 345 -5.67 -12.11 -0.60
C ASP A 345 -6.91 -11.62 0.14
N GLU A 346 -7.08 -10.32 0.25
CA GLU A 346 -8.27 -9.68 0.82
C GLU A 346 -9.09 -9.03 -0.29
N PHE A 347 -10.41 -9.25 -0.24
CA PHE A 347 -11.34 -8.83 -1.29
C PHE A 347 -12.40 -7.91 -0.69
N ILE A 348 -12.39 -6.64 -1.08
CA ILE A 348 -13.26 -5.60 -0.57
C ILE A 348 -14.30 -5.21 -1.61
N ASN A 349 -15.47 -4.79 -1.15
CA ASN A 349 -16.59 -4.32 -1.98
C ASN A 349 -17.04 -5.34 -3.04
N GLY A 350 -17.09 -6.62 -2.66
CA GLY A 350 -17.53 -7.71 -3.54
C GLY A 350 -16.53 -8.14 -4.60
N ALA A 351 -15.27 -7.74 -4.50
CA ALA A 351 -14.19 -8.29 -5.32
C ALA A 351 -14.10 -9.80 -5.17
N TYR A 352 -13.69 -10.50 -6.22
CA TYR A 352 -13.45 -11.96 -6.15
C TYR A 352 -12.43 -12.41 -7.20
N PHE A 353 -11.69 -13.47 -6.86
CA PHE A 353 -10.70 -14.12 -7.72
C PHE A 353 -11.25 -15.44 -8.26
N VAL A 354 -11.09 -15.73 -9.55
CA VAL A 354 -11.45 -17.02 -10.15
C VAL A 354 -10.19 -17.85 -10.33
N PRO A 355 -9.96 -18.90 -9.52
CA PRO A 355 -8.78 -19.76 -9.65
C PRO A 355 -8.92 -20.75 -10.82
N SER A 356 -7.80 -21.34 -11.27
CA SER A 356 -7.79 -22.38 -12.29
C SER A 356 -6.58 -23.31 -12.16
N GLY A 357 -6.64 -24.50 -12.77
CA GLY A 357 -5.60 -25.52 -12.76
C GLY A 357 -5.48 -26.29 -11.42
N TYR A 358 -4.47 -27.17 -11.32
CA TYR A 358 -4.23 -28.05 -10.17
C TYR A 358 -2.81 -27.90 -9.62
N GLY A 359 -2.60 -28.35 -8.38
CA GLY A 359 -1.29 -28.36 -7.73
C GLY A 359 -0.85 -27.01 -7.16
N SER A 360 0.33 -26.97 -6.54
CA SER A 360 0.95 -25.78 -6.01
C SER A 360 1.47 -24.87 -7.14
N CYS A 361 1.40 -23.57 -6.94
CA CYS A 361 2.04 -22.58 -7.78
C CYS A 361 2.89 -21.57 -6.95
N THR A 362 3.31 -21.94 -5.74
CA THR A 362 4.23 -21.14 -4.94
C THR A 362 5.55 -20.93 -5.70
N PRO A 363 6.16 -19.73 -5.59
CA PRO A 363 7.38 -19.42 -6.32
C PRO A 363 8.54 -20.32 -5.87
N ILE A 364 9.36 -20.74 -6.83
CA ILE A 364 10.60 -21.46 -6.55
C ILE A 364 11.71 -20.42 -6.42
N TYR A 365 11.78 -19.79 -5.27
CA TYR A 365 12.81 -18.84 -4.92
C TYR A 365 14.06 -19.53 -4.36
N SER A 366 15.23 -18.97 -4.66
CA SER A 366 16.45 -19.27 -3.88
C SER A 366 16.31 -18.71 -2.47
N ALA A 367 17.18 -19.09 -1.56
CA ALA A 367 17.20 -18.56 -0.20
C ALA A 367 17.35 -17.02 -0.19
N ALA A 368 18.15 -16.47 -1.11
CA ALA A 368 18.37 -15.02 -1.23
C ALA A 368 17.15 -14.27 -1.80
N GLN A 369 16.38 -14.91 -2.67
CA GLN A 369 15.16 -14.36 -3.28
C GLN A 369 13.94 -14.41 -2.37
N SER A 370 13.96 -15.35 -1.40
CA SER A 370 12.82 -15.61 -0.52
C SER A 370 12.54 -14.46 0.43
N PHE A 371 11.27 -14.17 0.62
CA PHE A 371 10.76 -13.24 1.63
C PHE A 371 9.41 -13.72 2.13
N ILE A 372 8.98 -13.18 3.26
CA ILE A 372 7.69 -13.52 3.85
C ILE A 372 6.65 -12.51 3.39
N ALA A 373 5.60 -13.00 2.72
CA ALA A 373 4.45 -12.18 2.38
C ALA A 373 3.72 -11.72 3.65
N ALA A 374 3.45 -10.42 3.73
CA ALA A 374 2.68 -9.84 4.83
C ALA A 374 1.20 -10.24 4.74
N GLN A 375 0.45 -10.05 5.82
CA GLN A 375 -1.01 -10.18 5.78
C GLN A 375 -1.60 -9.10 4.88
N ALA A 376 -2.63 -9.45 4.09
CA ALA A 376 -3.26 -8.52 3.16
C ALA A 376 -3.79 -7.25 3.83
N SER A 377 -4.32 -7.35 5.05
CA SER A 377 -4.77 -6.21 5.85
C SER A 377 -3.68 -5.16 6.15
N MET A 378 -2.40 -5.53 6.03
CA MET A 378 -1.26 -4.61 6.20
C MET A 378 -0.89 -3.88 4.90
N VAL A 379 -1.36 -4.35 3.76
CA VAL A 379 -0.97 -3.83 2.44
C VAL A 379 -1.25 -2.35 2.25
N PRO A 380 -2.40 -1.78 2.67
CA PRO A 380 -2.63 -0.34 2.56
C PRO A 380 -1.55 0.51 3.26
N LEU A 381 -0.93 -0.03 4.32
CA LEU A 381 0.14 0.62 5.06
C LEU A 381 1.51 0.40 4.41
N LEU A 382 1.77 -0.83 3.98
CA LEU A 382 3.05 -1.22 3.35
C LEU A 382 3.26 -0.55 1.99
N THR A 383 2.17 -0.11 1.34
CA THR A 383 2.18 0.57 0.04
C THR A 383 1.89 2.08 0.14
N LEU A 384 1.78 2.62 1.35
CA LEU A 384 1.49 4.04 1.57
C LEU A 384 2.53 4.95 0.90
N ASN A 385 3.77 4.51 0.87
CA ASN A 385 4.91 5.22 0.31
C ASN A 385 5.32 4.69 -1.08
N ALA A 386 4.42 4.03 -1.81
CA ALA A 386 4.67 3.64 -3.19
C ALA A 386 4.84 4.90 -4.07
N GLY A 387 5.79 4.84 -5.02
CA GLY A 387 6.19 5.98 -5.84
C GLY A 387 7.45 6.70 -5.33
N PRO A 388 7.94 7.74 -6.01
CA PRO A 388 9.13 8.48 -5.65
C PRO A 388 9.00 9.13 -4.27
N LEU A 389 10.06 9.05 -3.49
CA LEU A 389 10.12 9.62 -2.14
C LEU A 389 10.93 10.92 -2.14
N ASN A 390 10.45 11.94 -1.42
CA ASN A 390 11.26 13.13 -1.14
C ASN A 390 12.39 12.77 -0.18
N CYS A 391 13.55 12.47 -0.74
CA CYS A 391 14.78 12.20 0.00
C CYS A 391 15.60 13.49 0.07
N THR A 392 15.72 14.11 1.25
CA THR A 392 16.64 15.24 1.43
C THR A 392 18.05 14.72 1.75
N LEU A 393 19.10 15.37 1.20
CA LEU A 393 20.49 14.99 1.43
C LEU A 393 20.93 15.12 2.89
N ALA A 394 20.15 15.79 3.74
CA ALA A 394 20.44 16.07 5.15
C ALA A 394 19.86 15.06 6.15
N GLY A 395 19.20 14.00 5.72
CA GLY A 395 18.59 13.06 6.67
C GLY A 395 17.58 12.10 6.08
N VAL A 396 16.79 11.48 6.94
CA VAL A 396 15.72 10.53 6.61
C VAL A 396 14.83 11.10 5.49
N PRO A 397 14.40 10.30 4.49
CA PRO A 397 13.49 10.76 3.44
C PRO A 397 12.29 11.50 4.02
N ASN A 398 12.15 12.78 3.70
CA ASN A 398 10.94 13.53 4.05
C ASN A 398 9.78 12.95 3.26
N GLN A 399 8.75 12.55 3.97
CA GLN A 399 7.51 12.11 3.36
C GLN A 399 6.86 13.30 2.65
N ILE A 400 6.62 13.18 1.34
CA ILE A 400 5.79 14.17 0.63
C ILE A 400 4.40 14.13 1.24
N GLY A 401 3.82 15.31 1.40
CA GLY A 401 2.53 15.54 2.03
C GLY A 401 1.31 14.96 1.34
N HIS A 402 1.30 13.63 1.17
CA HIS A 402 0.06 12.87 1.22
C HIS A 402 -0.06 12.39 2.67
N GLN A 403 -1.10 12.83 3.34
CA GLN A 403 -1.44 12.63 4.74
C GLN A 403 -0.73 11.45 5.39
N ILE A 404 0.28 11.76 6.19
CA ILE A 404 0.97 10.79 7.03
C ILE A 404 -0.06 10.25 8.01
N ALA A 405 -0.50 9.02 7.81
CA ALA A 405 -1.07 8.28 8.91
C ALA A 405 -0.01 8.25 10.01
N LYS A 406 -0.30 8.92 11.12
CA LYS A 406 0.66 9.07 12.22
C LYS A 406 1.11 7.66 12.68
N PRO A 407 2.36 7.44 13.09
CA PRO A 407 2.90 6.12 13.43
C PRO A 407 2.02 5.33 14.41
N TRP A 408 1.37 6.01 15.36
CA TRP A 408 0.47 5.38 16.33
C TRP A 408 -0.80 4.80 15.68
N LEU A 409 -1.28 5.38 14.56
CA LEU A 409 -2.40 4.88 13.78
C LEU A 409 -2.14 3.46 13.28
N ILE A 410 -0.94 3.22 12.85
CA ILE A 410 -0.45 1.97 12.30
C ILE A 410 -0.40 0.88 13.38
N VAL A 411 0.17 1.20 14.53
CA VAL A 411 0.21 0.30 15.68
C VAL A 411 -1.21 -0.01 16.18
N GLN A 412 -2.08 0.99 16.19
CA GLN A 412 -3.46 0.80 16.60
C GLN A 412 -4.22 -0.13 15.66
N LEU A 413 -4.11 0.05 14.34
CA LEU A 413 -4.78 -0.83 13.37
C LEU A 413 -4.19 -2.24 13.34
N ALA A 414 -2.88 -2.38 13.49
CA ALA A 414 -2.20 -3.68 13.49
C ALA A 414 -2.46 -4.53 14.75
N LEU A 415 -2.65 -3.89 15.92
CA LEU A 415 -2.88 -4.56 17.20
C LEU A 415 -4.35 -4.60 17.62
N ALA A 416 -5.24 -3.87 16.91
CA ALA A 416 -6.65 -3.80 17.24
C ALA A 416 -7.36 -5.12 16.98
N LYS A 417 -8.06 -5.62 17.99
CA LYS A 417 -9.05 -6.67 17.78
C LYS A 417 -10.27 -6.07 17.07
N MET A 418 -10.86 -6.85 16.17
CA MET A 418 -12.09 -6.43 15.48
C MET A 418 -13.29 -6.55 16.42
N GLN A 419 -14.10 -5.49 16.49
CA GLN A 419 -15.37 -5.48 17.22
C GLN A 419 -16.51 -5.17 16.26
N LEU A 420 -17.36 -6.15 16.02
CA LEU A 420 -18.50 -5.98 15.12
C LEU A 420 -19.70 -5.34 15.86
N VAL A 421 -20.19 -4.22 15.32
CA VAL A 421 -21.44 -3.59 15.73
C VAL A 421 -22.56 -4.11 14.83
N ALA A 422 -23.48 -4.87 15.40
CA ALA A 422 -24.63 -5.44 14.72
C ALA A 422 -25.96 -4.85 15.20
N ASN A 423 -25.94 -4.14 16.33
CA ASN A 423 -27.13 -3.59 16.99
C ASN A 423 -27.02 -2.06 17.12
N PRO A 424 -27.92 -1.27 16.49
CA PRO A 424 -27.90 0.19 16.57
C PRO A 424 -28.43 0.76 17.89
N LEU A 425 -28.89 -0.07 18.81
CA LEU A 425 -29.41 0.39 20.09
C LEU A 425 -28.28 0.93 20.97
N ASP A 426 -28.62 1.92 21.77
CA ASP A 426 -27.72 2.52 22.74
C ASP A 426 -28.24 2.37 24.16
N ASP A 427 -27.33 2.09 25.11
CA ASP A 427 -27.54 2.16 26.54
C ASP A 427 -26.30 2.75 27.20
N PRO A 428 -26.35 4.03 27.64
CA PRO A 428 -25.18 4.71 28.18
C PRO A 428 -24.72 4.18 29.55
N ILE A 429 -25.56 3.44 30.26
CA ILE A 429 -25.26 2.91 31.60
C ILE A 429 -24.82 1.45 31.54
N SER A 430 -25.53 0.64 30.77
CA SER A 430 -25.30 -0.80 30.65
C SER A 430 -25.21 -1.24 29.18
N PRO A 431 -24.18 -0.77 28.44
CA PRO A 431 -24.05 -1.07 27.01
C PRO A 431 -23.87 -2.56 26.78
N LYS A 432 -24.63 -3.10 25.82
CA LYS A 432 -24.63 -4.53 25.49
C LYS A 432 -23.61 -4.83 24.39
N THR A 433 -23.06 -6.03 24.43
CA THR A 433 -22.16 -6.54 23.37
C THR A 433 -22.83 -6.41 22.00
N GLY A 434 -22.06 -5.98 21.00
CA GLY A 434 -22.55 -5.74 19.65
C GLY A 434 -23.16 -4.35 19.42
N THR A 435 -23.14 -3.45 20.41
CA THR A 435 -23.48 -2.03 20.25
C THR A 435 -22.23 -1.16 20.13
N LEU A 436 -22.35 0.04 19.56
CA LEU A 436 -21.24 0.99 19.43
C LEU A 436 -20.70 1.40 20.81
N HIS A 437 -21.58 1.75 21.75
CA HIS A 437 -21.20 2.16 23.10
C HIS A 437 -20.40 1.07 23.81
N TYR A 438 -20.78 -0.21 23.68
CA TYR A 438 -20.00 -1.33 24.24
C TYR A 438 -18.58 -1.38 23.66
N GLY A 439 -18.41 -1.14 22.36
CA GLY A 439 -17.10 -1.15 21.71
C GLY A 439 -16.18 -0.04 22.20
N VAL A 440 -16.67 1.20 22.31
CA VAL A 440 -15.82 2.36 22.60
C VAL A 440 -15.32 2.40 24.06
N ILE A 441 -16.01 1.75 25.01
CA ILE A 441 -15.62 1.73 26.42
C ILE A 441 -14.64 0.61 26.80
N GLN A 442 -14.30 -0.31 25.88
CA GLN A 442 -13.38 -1.41 26.17
C GLN A 442 -11.97 -0.88 26.47
N LYS A 443 -11.22 -1.59 27.33
CA LYS A 443 -9.84 -1.21 27.67
C LYS A 443 -8.85 -1.52 26.54
N GLN A 444 -9.07 -2.63 25.80
CA GLN A 444 -8.16 -3.05 24.73
C GLN A 444 -8.26 -2.17 23.49
N THR A 445 -7.20 -2.18 22.69
CA THR A 445 -7.18 -1.57 21.35
C THR A 445 -8.20 -2.26 20.45
N LEU A 446 -9.14 -1.50 19.89
CA LEU A 446 -10.21 -2.05 19.04
C LEU A 446 -10.37 -1.27 17.74
N CYS A 447 -10.59 -2.01 16.65
CA CYS A 447 -11.19 -1.52 15.41
C CYS A 447 -12.68 -1.92 15.41
N ILE A 448 -13.55 -0.92 15.47
CA ILE A 448 -15.01 -1.08 15.57
C ILE A 448 -15.57 -0.92 14.16
N ILE A 449 -16.15 -2.00 13.63
CA ILE A 449 -16.75 -2.11 12.31
C ILE A 449 -18.24 -2.43 12.40
N PHE A 450 -18.96 -2.28 11.31
CA PHE A 450 -20.41 -2.38 11.30
C PHE A 450 -20.89 -3.52 10.39
N ALA A 451 -21.83 -4.33 10.89
CA ALA A 451 -22.34 -5.48 10.16
C ALA A 451 -23.24 -5.13 8.97
N LYS A 452 -23.83 -3.93 8.96
CA LYS A 452 -24.80 -3.45 7.96
C LYS A 452 -25.04 -1.96 8.11
N ASP A 453 -25.74 -1.38 7.15
CA ASP A 453 -26.28 -0.02 7.24
C ASP A 453 -27.10 0.17 8.51
N MET A 454 -26.84 1.25 9.24
CA MET A 454 -27.58 1.54 10.47
C MET A 454 -27.59 3.03 10.85
N VAL A 455 -28.65 3.43 11.51
CA VAL A 455 -28.75 4.74 12.17
C VAL A 455 -28.71 4.53 13.68
N ILE A 456 -27.68 5.05 14.32
CA ILE A 456 -27.46 4.96 15.77
C ILE A 456 -27.99 6.26 16.42
N ARG A 457 -28.90 6.11 17.38
CA ARG A 457 -29.45 7.23 18.15
C ARG A 457 -28.99 7.10 19.60
N LEU A 458 -27.93 7.81 19.92
CA LEU A 458 -27.34 7.79 21.25
C LEU A 458 -28.31 8.40 22.28
N LYS A 459 -28.48 7.77 23.42
CA LYS A 459 -29.36 8.31 24.49
C LYS A 459 -28.67 9.38 25.31
N ASN A 460 -27.35 9.36 25.39
CA ASN A 460 -26.48 10.40 25.93
C ASN A 460 -25.22 10.49 25.06
N GLU A 461 -24.32 11.43 25.35
CA GLU A 461 -23.06 11.54 24.61
C GLU A 461 -22.24 10.25 24.67
N LEU A 462 -21.58 9.92 23.57
CA LEU A 462 -20.71 8.74 23.48
C LEU A 462 -19.29 9.12 23.90
N ILE A 463 -18.94 8.82 25.14
CA ILE A 463 -17.59 9.07 25.65
C ILE A 463 -16.66 7.95 25.22
N MET A 464 -15.65 8.29 24.44
CA MET A 464 -14.72 7.32 23.89
C MET A 464 -13.52 7.06 24.82
N ASN A 465 -13.05 5.82 24.87
CA ASN A 465 -11.78 5.47 25.52
C ASN A 465 -10.61 5.55 24.51
N SER A 466 -9.37 5.55 25.00
CA SER A 466 -8.17 5.53 24.18
C SER A 466 -8.06 4.29 23.28
N TYR A 467 -7.29 4.41 22.20
CA TYR A 467 -6.96 3.31 21.28
C TYR A 467 -8.22 2.71 20.61
N LYS A 468 -9.08 3.55 20.08
CA LYS A 468 -10.29 3.14 19.34
C LYS A 468 -10.27 3.66 17.92
N THR A 469 -10.57 2.76 17.00
CA THR A 469 -10.91 3.11 15.61
C THR A 469 -12.39 2.82 15.38
N ILE A 470 -13.16 3.81 14.94
CA ILE A 470 -14.50 3.63 14.39
C ILE A 470 -14.35 3.68 12.88
N ASP A 471 -14.64 2.56 12.21
CA ASP A 471 -14.49 2.40 10.78
C ASP A 471 -15.84 2.12 10.12
N GLY A 472 -16.37 3.12 9.41
CA GLY A 472 -17.66 3.04 8.72
C GLY A 472 -17.61 2.38 7.34
N ARG A 473 -16.43 1.96 6.86
CA ARG A 473 -16.32 1.33 5.54
C ARG A 473 -17.12 0.03 5.45
N GLY A 474 -17.77 -0.17 4.33
CA GLY A 474 -18.61 -1.36 4.09
C GLY A 474 -20.04 -1.25 4.58
N ALA A 475 -20.43 -0.15 5.27
CA ALA A 475 -21.79 0.11 5.70
C ALA A 475 -22.11 1.60 5.73
N LYS A 476 -23.37 1.99 5.49
CA LYS A 476 -23.84 3.36 5.70
C LYS A 476 -24.18 3.56 7.16
N VAL A 477 -23.24 4.11 7.92
CA VAL A 477 -23.38 4.33 9.36
C VAL A 477 -23.71 5.79 9.63
N GLU A 478 -24.79 6.05 10.33
CA GLU A 478 -25.23 7.38 10.73
C GLU A 478 -25.36 7.45 12.25
N ILE A 479 -24.78 8.47 12.87
CA ILE A 479 -25.03 8.87 14.27
C ILE A 479 -25.84 10.17 14.20
N ALA A 480 -27.10 10.13 14.62
CA ALA A 480 -28.00 11.23 14.29
C ALA A 480 -29.15 11.46 15.26
N ASN A 481 -29.67 12.70 15.23
CA ASN A 481 -30.90 13.14 15.90
C ASN A 481 -30.88 13.05 17.43
N ARG A 482 -29.69 12.93 18.05
CA ARG A 482 -29.46 12.78 19.49
C ARG A 482 -28.08 13.33 19.84
N PRO A 483 -27.66 13.31 21.12
CA PRO A 483 -26.27 13.58 21.48
C PRO A 483 -25.29 12.78 20.62
N CYS A 484 -24.12 13.34 20.37
CA CYS A 484 -23.15 12.73 19.48
C CYS A 484 -21.86 12.33 20.23
N ILE A 485 -20.68 12.69 19.76
CA ILE A 485 -19.45 12.03 20.19
C ILE A 485 -18.57 12.97 21.01
N THR A 486 -18.07 12.46 22.15
CA THR A 486 -17.12 13.17 23.03
C THR A 486 -15.84 12.36 23.16
N ILE A 487 -14.71 12.98 22.78
CA ILE A 487 -13.35 12.46 22.90
C ILE A 487 -12.65 13.27 23.97
N GLN A 488 -12.65 12.79 25.25
CA GLN A 488 -12.20 13.58 26.38
C GLN A 488 -11.12 12.88 27.20
N GLY A 489 -9.96 13.56 27.36
CA GLY A 489 -8.85 13.09 28.19
C GLY A 489 -8.22 11.78 27.70
N VAL A 490 -8.32 11.49 26.42
CA VAL A 490 -7.88 10.23 25.80
C VAL A 490 -6.95 10.46 24.63
N SER A 491 -6.38 9.38 24.14
CA SER A 491 -5.47 9.46 23.00
C SER A 491 -5.65 8.30 22.03
N HIS A 492 -5.14 8.48 20.81
CA HIS A 492 -5.14 7.43 19.80
C HIS A 492 -6.56 7.02 19.39
N VAL A 493 -7.32 8.00 18.90
CA VAL A 493 -8.69 7.80 18.42
C VAL A 493 -8.76 8.08 16.92
N ILE A 494 -9.41 7.20 16.17
CA ILE A 494 -9.65 7.33 14.74
C ILE A 494 -11.14 7.23 14.49
N MET A 495 -11.65 8.14 13.67
CA MET A 495 -13.00 8.05 13.12
C MET A 495 -12.93 8.17 11.61
N HIS A 496 -13.44 7.19 10.92
CA HIS A 496 -13.37 7.13 9.47
C HIS A 496 -14.70 6.69 8.85
N GLY A 497 -15.15 7.43 7.83
CA GLY A 497 -16.22 7.01 6.94
C GLY A 497 -17.61 6.93 7.55
N ILE A 498 -17.94 7.72 8.58
CA ILE A 498 -19.28 7.76 9.20
C ILE A 498 -19.98 9.10 8.96
N LYS A 499 -21.31 9.10 9.03
CA LYS A 499 -22.11 10.30 8.97
C LYS A 499 -22.56 10.72 10.37
N ILE A 500 -22.37 11.98 10.71
CA ILE A 500 -22.76 12.59 11.99
C ILE A 500 -23.60 13.80 11.68
N HIS A 501 -24.85 13.82 12.11
CA HIS A 501 -25.73 14.94 11.78
C HIS A 501 -26.91 15.07 12.72
N ASP A 502 -27.51 16.27 12.71
CA ASP A 502 -28.65 16.60 13.54
C ASP A 502 -28.40 16.31 15.03
N CYS A 503 -27.14 16.55 15.48
CA CYS A 503 -26.76 16.34 16.86
C CYS A 503 -27.50 17.31 17.79
N LYS A 504 -27.87 16.85 18.98
CA LYS A 504 -28.66 17.63 19.95
C LYS A 504 -27.96 17.62 21.31
N PRO A 505 -28.14 18.68 22.12
CA PRO A 505 -27.60 18.72 23.48
C PRO A 505 -28.01 17.51 24.30
N SER A 506 -27.10 16.98 25.08
CA SER A 506 -27.40 15.94 26.07
C SER A 506 -27.81 16.56 27.40
N LYS A 507 -28.61 15.81 28.16
CA LYS A 507 -28.95 16.15 29.54
C LYS A 507 -27.89 15.62 30.48
N VAL A 508 -27.72 16.30 31.63
CA VAL A 508 -26.96 15.75 32.76
C VAL A 508 -27.40 14.33 33.08
N GLY A 509 -26.49 13.41 33.20
CA GLY A 509 -26.83 11.99 33.41
C GLY A 509 -25.64 11.09 33.63
N LEU A 510 -25.92 9.84 33.93
CA LEU A 510 -24.87 8.81 34.07
C LEU A 510 -24.50 8.24 32.72
N VAL A 511 -23.20 8.21 32.43
CA VAL A 511 -22.63 7.60 31.23
C VAL A 511 -21.44 6.72 31.61
N ARG A 512 -21.34 5.57 31.00
CA ARG A 512 -20.22 4.66 31.16
C ARG A 512 -19.09 5.07 30.20
N SER A 513 -17.98 5.55 30.74
CA SER A 513 -16.79 5.95 29.97
C SER A 513 -15.75 4.82 29.85
N THR A 514 -15.75 3.85 30.77
CA THR A 514 -14.94 2.63 30.68
C THR A 514 -15.73 1.43 31.23
N GLN A 515 -15.22 0.22 31.06
CA GLN A 515 -15.88 -0.99 31.61
C GLN A 515 -16.13 -0.92 33.12
N SER A 516 -15.25 -0.24 33.88
CA SER A 516 -15.31 -0.13 35.34
C SER A 516 -15.72 1.25 35.83
N HIS A 517 -15.87 2.24 34.96
CA HIS A 517 -16.15 3.62 35.35
C HIS A 517 -17.46 4.12 34.78
N LEU A 518 -18.37 4.47 35.68
CA LEU A 518 -19.64 5.15 35.41
C LEU A 518 -19.55 6.55 35.99
N CYS A 519 -19.66 7.58 35.19
CA CYS A 519 -19.52 8.99 35.59
C CYS A 519 -20.79 9.78 35.32
N TRP A 520 -20.97 10.87 36.07
CA TRP A 520 -21.93 11.92 35.74
C TRP A 520 -21.33 12.81 34.66
N THR A 521 -22.05 13.01 33.57
CA THR A 521 -21.73 14.05 32.60
C THR A 521 -22.51 15.32 32.87
N SER A 522 -21.90 16.48 32.63
CA SER A 522 -22.57 17.78 32.68
C SER A 522 -23.57 17.98 31.55
N GLY A 523 -23.60 17.06 30.59
CA GLY A 523 -24.28 17.21 29.33
C GLY A 523 -23.39 17.85 28.27
N SER A 524 -23.73 17.65 27.00
CA SER A 524 -23.09 18.29 25.84
C SER A 524 -23.98 19.39 25.28
N ASP A 525 -23.40 20.37 24.64
CA ASP A 525 -24.06 21.49 23.93
C ASP A 525 -24.59 21.10 22.55
N GLY A 526 -24.19 19.91 22.06
CA GLY A 526 -24.75 19.34 20.84
C GLY A 526 -23.83 19.37 19.65
N ASP A 527 -22.51 19.40 19.89
CA ASP A 527 -21.50 19.22 18.85
C ASP A 527 -21.63 17.88 18.14
N GLY A 528 -21.18 17.83 16.90
CA GLY A 528 -20.98 16.59 16.17
C GLY A 528 -19.87 15.74 16.79
N ILE A 529 -18.71 16.34 16.99
CA ILE A 529 -17.54 15.73 17.65
C ILE A 529 -16.87 16.76 18.54
N GLY A 530 -16.93 16.59 19.85
CA GLY A 530 -16.17 17.39 20.82
C GLY A 530 -14.85 16.71 21.20
N ILE A 531 -13.71 17.38 21.08
CA ILE A 531 -12.37 16.87 21.40
C ILE A 531 -11.78 17.73 22.51
N PHE A 532 -11.70 17.17 23.74
CA PHE A 532 -11.33 17.89 24.97
C PHE A 532 -10.06 17.27 25.58
N ALA A 533 -9.01 18.05 25.82
CA ALA A 533 -7.79 17.62 26.50
C ALA A 533 -7.23 16.29 25.95
N SER A 534 -7.32 16.08 24.67
CA SER A 534 -7.04 14.81 24.00
C SER A 534 -5.89 14.94 23.01
N SER A 535 -5.27 13.80 22.66
CA SER A 535 -4.14 13.82 21.73
C SER A 535 -4.18 12.68 20.73
N ASN A 536 -3.49 12.87 19.59
CA ASN A 536 -3.43 11.82 18.55
C ASN A 536 -4.83 11.38 18.11
N VAL A 537 -5.65 12.31 17.64
CA VAL A 537 -6.99 12.06 17.10
C VAL A 537 -7.00 12.32 15.60
N TRP A 538 -7.62 11.44 14.85
CA TRP A 538 -7.79 11.58 13.41
C TRP A 538 -9.26 11.39 13.02
N ILE A 539 -9.84 12.43 12.42
CA ILE A 539 -11.21 12.44 11.88
C ILE A 539 -11.11 12.51 10.36
N ASP A 540 -11.55 11.48 9.67
CA ASP A 540 -11.29 11.32 8.24
C ASP A 540 -12.50 10.76 7.47
N HIS A 541 -12.74 11.27 6.25
CA HIS A 541 -13.82 10.84 5.37
C HIS A 541 -15.21 10.80 6.03
N CYS A 542 -15.46 11.65 7.02
CA CYS A 542 -16.75 11.76 7.68
C CYS A 542 -17.63 12.83 7.01
N PHE A 543 -18.93 12.63 7.09
CA PHE A 543 -19.93 13.64 6.74
C PHE A 543 -20.48 14.27 8.02
N LEU A 544 -20.46 15.61 8.15
CA LEU A 544 -20.96 16.32 9.32
C LEU A 544 -21.91 17.44 8.89
N ALA A 545 -23.07 17.54 9.56
CA ALA A 545 -24.08 18.54 9.21
C ALA A 545 -25.09 18.79 10.33
N ARG A 546 -25.64 20.00 10.40
CA ARG A 546 -26.86 20.35 11.16
C ARG A 546 -26.83 19.94 12.63
N CYS A 547 -25.75 20.15 13.33
CA CYS A 547 -25.68 19.96 14.78
C CYS A 547 -26.22 21.18 15.54
N ALA A 548 -26.43 21.09 16.85
CA ALA A 548 -27.00 22.19 17.62
C ALA A 548 -25.96 23.27 17.96
N ASP A 549 -24.68 22.88 18.14
CA ASP A 549 -23.56 23.82 18.30
C ASP A 549 -22.51 23.58 17.20
N GLY A 550 -21.27 23.20 17.47
CA GLY A 550 -20.25 22.98 16.45
C GLY A 550 -20.38 21.66 15.68
N LEU A 551 -19.71 21.53 14.53
CA LEU A 551 -19.56 20.23 13.88
C LEU A 551 -18.35 19.48 14.41
N ILE A 552 -17.21 20.17 14.61
CA ILE A 552 -16.03 19.64 15.31
C ILE A 552 -15.43 20.73 16.19
N ASP A 553 -15.36 20.48 17.48
CA ASP A 553 -14.71 21.36 18.45
C ASP A 553 -13.44 20.73 19.00
N VAL A 554 -12.33 21.44 18.93
CA VAL A 554 -11.01 21.01 19.43
C VAL A 554 -10.55 22.01 20.46
N ILE A 555 -10.67 21.67 21.74
CA ILE A 555 -10.45 22.60 22.85
C ILE A 555 -9.65 21.96 24.00
N HIS A 556 -9.38 22.75 25.05
CA HIS A 556 -8.72 22.30 26.28
C HIS A 556 -7.35 21.66 26.06
N ALA A 557 -6.46 22.37 25.34
CA ALA A 557 -5.09 21.92 25.06
C ALA A 557 -4.99 20.59 24.27
N SER A 558 -6.02 20.24 23.53
CA SER A 558 -5.98 19.09 22.61
C SER A 558 -4.87 19.29 21.58
N THR A 559 -4.07 18.24 21.31
CA THR A 559 -2.89 18.36 20.44
C THR A 559 -2.71 17.18 19.52
N SER A 560 -1.97 17.36 18.43
CA SER A 560 -1.76 16.28 17.44
C SER A 560 -3.07 15.78 16.82
N ILE A 561 -3.98 16.69 16.49
CA ILE A 561 -5.26 16.41 15.87
C ILE A 561 -5.12 16.54 14.35
N THR A 562 -5.72 15.62 13.59
CA THR A 562 -5.82 15.72 12.13
C THR A 562 -7.29 15.59 11.72
N ILE A 563 -7.75 16.52 10.92
CA ILE A 563 -9.10 16.57 10.37
C ILE A 563 -8.94 16.61 8.84
N SER A 564 -9.35 15.54 8.15
CA SER A 564 -9.01 15.37 6.73
C SER A 564 -10.14 14.75 5.92
N ASN A 565 -10.26 15.17 4.65
CA ASN A 565 -11.21 14.59 3.69
C ASN A 565 -12.67 14.55 4.19
N ASN A 566 -13.05 15.41 5.13
CA ASN A 566 -14.42 15.45 5.66
C ASN A 566 -15.31 16.36 4.83
N TYR A 567 -16.57 16.04 4.74
CA TYR A 567 -17.57 16.86 4.07
C TYR A 567 -18.46 17.55 5.10
N PHE A 568 -18.35 18.88 5.17
CA PHE A 568 -19.12 19.75 6.05
C PHE A 568 -20.20 20.49 5.27
N THR A 569 -21.43 20.51 5.75
CA THR A 569 -22.51 21.18 5.06
C THR A 569 -23.67 21.57 6.00
N GLN A 570 -24.47 22.55 5.57
CA GLN A 570 -25.71 22.96 6.23
C GLN A 570 -25.53 23.31 7.72
N HIS A 571 -24.48 24.09 8.03
CA HIS A 571 -24.20 24.51 9.39
C HIS A 571 -23.46 25.86 9.42
N ASP A 572 -23.73 26.68 10.45
CA ASP A 572 -23.16 28.00 10.61
C ASP A 572 -21.85 28.02 11.41
N ARG A 573 -21.67 27.09 12.36
CA ARG A 573 -20.47 26.96 13.23
C ARG A 573 -19.75 25.66 12.93
N VAL A 574 -18.90 25.64 11.92
CA VAL A 574 -18.33 24.38 11.42
C VAL A 574 -17.27 23.82 12.37
N MET A 575 -16.37 24.67 12.87
CA MET A 575 -15.23 24.20 13.65
C MET A 575 -14.75 25.27 14.63
N LEU A 576 -14.53 24.89 15.89
CA LEU A 576 -13.89 25.71 16.91
C LEU A 576 -12.53 25.11 17.27
N LEU A 577 -11.49 25.94 17.24
CA LEU A 577 -10.13 25.56 17.66
C LEU A 577 -9.70 26.48 18.80
N GLY A 578 -9.72 25.94 20.02
CA GLY A 578 -9.42 26.69 21.25
C GLY A 578 -10.66 27.01 22.08
N HIS A 579 -10.54 26.89 23.40
CA HIS A 579 -11.66 27.01 24.31
C HIS A 579 -12.12 28.51 24.51
N GLY A 580 -11.16 29.41 24.66
CA GLY A 580 -11.44 30.81 24.88
C GLY A 580 -10.17 31.64 24.92
N ASP A 581 -10.29 32.94 24.68
CA ASP A 581 -9.16 33.87 24.52
C ASP A 581 -8.20 33.89 25.72
N GLU A 582 -8.71 33.63 26.92
CA GLU A 582 -7.92 33.61 28.14
C GLU A 582 -7.39 32.23 28.53
N TYR A 583 -7.77 31.15 27.81
CA TYR A 583 -7.35 29.81 28.13
C TYR A 583 -5.95 29.50 27.58
N SER A 584 -4.94 29.88 28.34
CA SER A 584 -3.53 29.84 27.93
C SER A 584 -3.00 28.41 27.62
N ALA A 585 -3.64 27.37 28.12
CA ALA A 585 -3.24 25.99 27.83
C ALA A 585 -3.44 25.61 26.35
N ASP A 586 -4.31 26.28 25.62
CA ASP A 586 -4.52 26.04 24.19
C ASP A 586 -3.33 26.45 23.31
N LYS A 587 -2.34 27.18 23.86
CA LYS A 587 -1.09 27.53 23.13
C LYS A 587 -0.28 26.31 22.67
N ILE A 588 -0.48 25.13 23.27
CA ILE A 588 0.19 23.89 22.85
C ILE A 588 -0.58 23.13 21.78
N MET A 589 -1.74 23.57 21.37
CA MET A 589 -2.56 22.91 20.36
C MET A 589 -1.82 22.79 19.03
N LYS A 590 -1.94 21.63 18.42
CA LYS A 590 -1.44 21.34 17.06
C LYS A 590 -2.55 20.64 16.30
N VAL A 591 -3.19 21.35 15.39
CA VAL A 591 -4.27 20.83 14.54
C VAL A 591 -3.85 20.96 13.09
N THR A 592 -4.04 19.90 12.34
CA THR A 592 -3.83 19.86 10.88
C THR A 592 -5.18 19.64 10.21
N ILE A 593 -5.56 20.52 9.29
CA ILE A 593 -6.77 20.43 8.47
C ILE A 593 -6.33 20.29 7.02
N VAL A 594 -6.84 19.24 6.31
CA VAL A 594 -6.42 18.93 4.93
C VAL A 594 -7.61 18.48 4.09
#